data_5878523a1239fc10272d8bb8cbed4ce6
#
_entry.id   5878523a1239fc10272d8bb8cbed4ce6
#
_cell.length_a   1.000
_cell.length_b   1.000
_cell.length_c   1.000
_cell.angle_alpha   90.00
_cell.angle_beta   90.00
_cell.angle_gamma   90.00
#
_symmetry.space_group_name_H-M   'P 1'
#
loop_
_entity.id
_entity.type
_entity.pdbx_description
1 polymer ?
#
loop_
_entity_poly.entity_id
_entity_poly.type
_entity_poly.pdbx_seq_one_letter_code
_entity_poly.pdbx_strand_id
1 'polypeptide(L)'
;GMTDYNRNLFGVVMDLSKAYQQKLNRAHSEWEKVISEAIENTEKTLPKYPFVACQGVEGAYSQIAADKIFKTKTNIMYCTDFEGVFAAVDKGMCRYGILPVENSTAGSVNRIYDLMTKYNFYIVRALRLRIDHNLLAKHGTKVADIKEIFSHEQAISQCSQYLKQFPDVKVT
;
A
#
# COMPACT_ATOMS: atom_id res chain seq x y z
N GLY A 1 -34.28 -21.50 14.37
CA GLY A 1 -34.43 -22.47 15.46
C GLY A 1 -33.08 -23.01 15.94
N MET A 2 -33.09 -23.97 16.89
CA MET A 2 -31.88 -24.62 17.46
C MET A 2 -30.93 -25.22 16.40
N THR A 3 -31.48 -25.63 15.26
CA THR A 3 -30.71 -26.25 14.16
C THR A 3 -29.67 -25.30 13.56
N ASP A 4 -29.98 -24.02 13.44
CA ASP A 4 -29.06 -23.05 12.86
C ASP A 4 -27.94 -22.69 13.84
N TYR A 5 -28.25 -22.62 15.13
CA TYR A 5 -27.24 -22.42 16.18
C TYR A 5 -26.28 -23.62 16.25
N ASN A 6 -26.81 -24.84 16.17
CA ASN A 6 -25.98 -26.04 16.17
C ASN A 6 -25.06 -26.09 14.92
N ARG A 7 -25.58 -25.74 13.74
CA ARG A 7 -24.77 -25.69 12.52
C ARG A 7 -23.63 -24.67 12.64
N ASN A 8 -23.92 -23.48 13.16
CA ASN A 8 -22.90 -22.44 13.36
C ASN A 8 -21.87 -22.89 14.41
N LEU A 9 -22.29 -23.48 15.52
CA LEU A 9 -21.39 -24.00 16.54
C LEU A 9 -20.46 -25.08 15.96
N PHE A 10 -21.02 -26.07 15.25
CA PHE A 10 -20.22 -27.11 14.61
C PHE A 10 -19.28 -26.54 13.53
N GLY A 11 -19.71 -25.51 12.79
CA GLY A 11 -18.84 -24.79 11.84
C GLY A 11 -17.60 -24.22 12.53
N VAL A 12 -17.80 -23.47 13.62
CA VAL A 12 -16.69 -22.88 14.39
C VAL A 12 -15.77 -23.96 14.98
N VAL A 13 -16.34 -25.04 15.55
CA VAL A 13 -15.56 -26.16 16.11
C VAL A 13 -14.71 -26.83 15.03
N MET A 14 -15.27 -27.04 13.83
CA MET A 14 -14.56 -27.64 12.69
C MET A 14 -13.44 -26.72 12.19
N ASP A 15 -13.66 -25.43 12.11
CA ASP A 15 -12.65 -24.48 11.65
C ASP A 15 -11.50 -24.35 12.68
N LEU A 16 -11.81 -24.33 13.96
CA LEU A 16 -10.80 -24.37 15.02
C LEU A 16 -10.00 -25.68 15.00
N SER A 17 -10.67 -26.81 14.79
CA SER A 17 -10.01 -28.11 14.69
C SER A 17 -9.08 -28.19 13.50
N LYS A 18 -9.51 -27.70 12.32
CA LYS A 18 -8.67 -27.60 11.11
C LYS A 18 -7.47 -26.70 11.33
N ALA A 19 -7.67 -25.52 11.94
CA ALA A 19 -6.59 -24.59 12.26
C ALA A 19 -5.57 -25.22 13.23
N TYR A 20 -6.03 -25.96 14.24
CA TYR A 20 -5.16 -26.67 15.17
C TYR A 20 -4.38 -27.80 14.50
N GLN A 21 -5.04 -28.61 13.68
CA GLN A 21 -4.38 -29.67 12.89
C GLN A 21 -3.35 -29.10 11.92
N GLN A 22 -3.68 -28.00 11.24
CA GLN A 22 -2.73 -27.30 10.39
C GLN A 22 -1.52 -26.80 11.15
N LYS A 23 -1.72 -26.27 12.36
CA LYS A 23 -0.63 -25.84 13.23
C LYS A 23 0.29 -27.01 13.62
N LEU A 24 -0.30 -28.16 13.99
CA LEU A 24 0.48 -29.36 14.32
C LEU A 24 1.27 -29.90 13.11
N ASN A 25 0.63 -29.91 11.92
CA ASN A 25 1.29 -30.39 10.71
C ASN A 25 2.38 -29.42 10.21
N ARG A 26 2.26 -28.13 10.47
CA ARG A 26 3.27 -27.11 10.13
C ARG A 26 4.55 -27.28 10.94
N ALA A 27 4.44 -27.72 12.21
CA ALA A 27 5.58 -27.88 13.10
C ALA A 27 6.69 -28.86 12.60
N HIS A 28 6.46 -29.51 11.46
CA HIS A 28 7.40 -30.45 10.83
C HIS A 28 7.78 -30.07 9.40
N SER A 29 7.38 -28.88 8.90
CA SER A 29 7.72 -28.49 7.54
C SER A 29 9.07 -27.76 7.49
N GLU A 30 9.90 -28.08 6.47
CA GLU A 30 11.16 -27.34 6.21
C GLU A 30 10.93 -25.82 6.06
N TRP A 31 9.79 -25.44 5.51
CA TRP A 31 9.40 -24.04 5.35
C TRP A 31 9.21 -23.32 6.69
N GLU A 32 8.71 -23.99 7.72
CA GLU A 32 8.54 -23.38 9.04
C GLU A 32 9.90 -23.05 9.68
N LYS A 33 10.90 -23.94 9.50
CA LYS A 33 12.26 -23.65 9.94
C LYS A 33 12.83 -22.44 9.21
N VAL A 34 12.72 -22.40 7.89
CA VAL A 34 13.21 -21.29 7.05
C VAL A 34 12.55 -19.96 7.45
N ILE A 35 11.23 -19.97 7.68
CA ILE A 35 10.49 -18.79 8.12
C ILE A 35 10.90 -18.36 9.54
N SER A 36 11.00 -19.30 10.46
CA SER A 36 11.40 -19.03 11.86
C SER A 36 12.82 -18.47 11.92
N GLU A 37 13.76 -19.07 11.22
CA GLU A 37 15.14 -18.59 11.11
C GLU A 37 15.19 -17.19 10.47
N ALA A 38 14.40 -16.93 9.42
CA ALA A 38 14.32 -15.62 8.80
C ALA A 38 13.77 -14.57 9.77
N ILE A 39 12.74 -14.91 10.58
CA ILE A 39 12.17 -14.03 11.60
C ILE A 39 13.17 -13.75 12.72
N GLU A 40 13.90 -14.75 13.17
CA GLU A 40 14.90 -14.62 14.24
C GLU A 40 16.11 -13.78 13.80
N ASN A 41 16.56 -13.99 12.57
CA ASN A 41 17.70 -13.29 11.98
C ASN A 41 17.37 -11.90 11.42
N THR A 42 16.11 -11.53 11.33
CA THR A 42 15.69 -10.20 10.85
C THR A 42 15.80 -9.16 11.97
N GLU A 43 16.45 -8.04 11.68
CA GLU A 43 16.49 -6.90 12.59
C GLU A 43 15.07 -6.45 12.96
N LYS A 44 14.75 -6.45 14.26
CA LYS A 44 13.42 -6.09 14.77
C LYS A 44 13.14 -4.59 14.72
N THR A 45 14.17 -3.78 14.49
CA THR A 45 14.08 -2.32 14.40
C THR A 45 14.41 -1.86 12.99
N LEU A 46 13.64 -0.91 12.49
CA LEU A 46 13.96 -0.25 11.21
C LEU A 46 15.17 0.67 11.40
N PRO A 47 16.04 0.81 10.39
CA PRO A 47 17.20 1.68 10.45
C PRO A 47 16.79 3.14 10.62
N LYS A 48 17.64 3.89 11.31
CA LYS A 48 17.37 5.31 11.62
C LYS A 48 17.41 6.23 10.40
N TYR A 49 18.23 5.89 9.41
CA TYR A 49 18.38 6.64 8.15
C TYR A 49 18.32 5.67 6.95
N PRO A 50 17.13 5.20 6.58
CA PRO A 50 17.00 4.26 5.48
C PRO A 50 17.21 4.95 4.13
N PHE A 51 17.74 4.19 3.16
CA PHE A 51 17.70 4.54 1.75
C PHE A 51 16.54 3.79 1.11
N VAL A 52 15.56 4.53 0.55
CA VAL A 52 14.25 3.99 0.17
C VAL A 52 13.95 4.33 -1.28
N ALA A 53 13.53 3.35 -2.08
CA ALA A 53 13.01 3.59 -3.42
C ALA A 53 11.50 3.90 -3.36
N CYS A 54 11.07 4.94 -4.04
CA CYS A 54 9.67 5.35 -4.15
C CYS A 54 9.33 5.67 -5.62
N GLN A 55 8.13 5.28 -6.06
CA GLN A 55 7.62 5.73 -7.35
C GLN A 55 7.08 7.16 -7.21
N GLY A 56 7.38 8.01 -8.21
CA GLY A 56 6.90 9.39 -8.29
C GLY A 56 8.01 10.42 -8.10
N VAL A 57 7.63 11.54 -7.53
CA VAL A 57 8.50 12.71 -7.32
C VAL A 57 8.46 13.18 -5.87
N GLU A 58 9.28 14.17 -5.53
CA GLU A 58 9.23 14.81 -4.20
C GLU A 58 7.82 15.32 -3.90
N GLY A 59 7.35 15.06 -2.68
CA GLY A 59 5.99 15.38 -2.23
C GLY A 59 4.93 14.30 -2.56
N ALA A 60 5.27 13.25 -3.29
CA ALA A 60 4.35 12.15 -3.58
C ALA A 60 3.92 11.39 -2.31
N TYR A 61 2.76 10.73 -2.37
CA TYR A 61 2.24 9.94 -1.24
C TYR A 61 3.17 8.80 -0.81
N SER A 62 3.97 8.27 -1.72
CA SER A 62 5.01 7.27 -1.42
C SER A 62 6.08 7.83 -0.49
N GLN A 63 6.50 9.08 -0.65
CA GLN A 63 7.41 9.75 0.27
C GLN A 63 6.76 9.95 1.64
N ILE A 64 5.52 10.46 1.69
CA ILE A 64 4.78 10.64 2.95
C ILE A 64 4.63 9.31 3.69
N ALA A 65 4.39 8.22 2.96
CA ALA A 65 4.32 6.89 3.52
C ALA A 65 5.67 6.44 4.09
N ALA A 66 6.77 6.67 3.36
CA ALA A 66 8.12 6.36 3.81
C ALA A 66 8.43 7.09 5.13
N ASP A 67 8.25 8.40 5.18
CA ASP A 67 8.53 9.21 6.36
C ASP A 67 7.70 8.78 7.58
N LYS A 68 6.43 8.37 7.37
CA LYS A 68 5.58 7.85 8.44
C LYS A 68 6.01 6.46 8.93
N ILE A 69 6.42 5.56 8.03
CA ILE A 69 6.87 4.19 8.38
C ILE A 69 8.17 4.25 9.18
N PHE A 70 9.12 5.04 8.72
CA PHE A 70 10.44 5.13 9.35
C PHE A 70 10.51 6.15 10.49
N LYS A 71 9.46 6.99 10.65
CA LYS A 71 9.38 8.06 11.67
C LYS A 71 10.53 9.05 11.62
N THR A 72 11.10 9.24 10.45
CA THR A 72 12.20 10.16 10.17
C THR A 72 12.13 10.63 8.73
N LYS A 73 12.82 11.72 8.40
CA LYS A 73 13.01 12.10 7.01
C LYS A 73 13.89 11.05 6.33
N THR A 74 13.35 10.40 5.31
CA THR A 74 14.01 9.31 4.59
C THR A 74 14.89 9.84 3.45
N ASN A 75 15.96 9.12 3.13
CA ASN A 75 16.71 9.35 1.89
C ASN A 75 16.00 8.58 0.77
N ILE A 76 15.45 9.30 -0.21
CA ILE A 76 14.59 8.70 -1.23
C ILE A 76 15.26 8.72 -2.59
N MET A 77 15.24 7.57 -3.25
CA MET A 77 15.47 7.40 -4.67
C MET A 77 14.12 7.38 -5.39
N TYR A 78 13.86 8.38 -6.20
CA TYR A 78 12.62 8.45 -6.98
C TYR A 78 12.76 7.64 -8.27
N CYS A 79 11.79 6.76 -8.51
CA CYS A 79 11.66 5.94 -9.70
C CYS A 79 10.46 6.41 -10.52
N THR A 80 10.54 6.27 -11.84
CA THR A 80 9.46 6.66 -12.75
C THR A 80 8.25 5.75 -12.65
N ASP A 81 8.47 4.47 -12.35
CA ASP A 81 7.44 3.45 -12.28
C ASP A 81 7.67 2.45 -11.13
N PHE A 82 6.71 1.56 -10.93
CA PHE A 82 6.78 0.55 -9.87
C PHE A 82 7.89 -0.48 -10.12
N GLU A 83 8.13 -0.86 -11.37
CA GLU A 83 9.19 -1.82 -11.71
C GLU A 83 10.58 -1.27 -11.36
N GLY A 84 10.78 0.04 -11.55
CA GLY A 84 11.99 0.73 -11.11
C GLY A 84 12.22 0.63 -9.60
N VAL A 85 11.17 0.69 -8.79
CA VAL A 85 11.27 0.50 -7.33
C VAL A 85 11.71 -0.93 -7.00
N PHE A 86 11.10 -1.95 -7.62
CA PHE A 86 11.52 -3.34 -7.45
C PHE A 86 12.96 -3.57 -7.88
N ALA A 87 13.33 -3.06 -9.06
CA ALA A 87 14.68 -3.18 -9.58
C ALA A 87 15.75 -2.48 -8.70
N ALA A 88 15.41 -1.32 -8.11
CA ALA A 88 16.32 -0.62 -7.21
C ALA A 88 16.62 -1.42 -5.94
N VAL A 89 15.63 -2.12 -5.40
CA VAL A 89 15.80 -2.99 -4.24
C VAL A 89 16.55 -4.28 -4.64
N ASP A 90 16.19 -4.89 -5.75
CA ASP A 90 16.81 -6.12 -6.26
C ASP A 90 18.30 -5.95 -6.53
N LYS A 91 18.69 -4.81 -7.11
CA LYS A 91 20.10 -4.45 -7.37
C LYS A 91 20.84 -3.93 -6.13
N GLY A 92 20.21 -3.91 -4.96
CA GLY A 92 20.82 -3.42 -3.72
C GLY A 92 21.08 -1.91 -3.67
N MET A 93 20.52 -1.12 -4.61
CA MET A 93 20.65 0.34 -4.59
C MET A 93 19.85 0.96 -3.43
N CYS A 94 18.72 0.35 -3.08
CA CYS A 94 17.91 0.71 -1.92
C CYS A 94 17.63 -0.54 -1.09
N ARG A 95 17.59 -0.39 0.24
CA ARG A 95 17.24 -1.51 1.13
C ARG A 95 15.74 -1.76 1.19
N TYR A 96 14.93 -0.75 0.95
CA TYR A 96 13.47 -0.77 1.02
C TYR A 96 12.85 -0.12 -0.20
N GLY A 97 11.66 -0.59 -0.57
CA GLY A 97 10.80 0.04 -1.56
C GLY A 97 9.43 0.36 -0.94
N ILE A 98 8.84 1.49 -1.31
CA ILE A 98 7.48 1.87 -0.92
C ILE A 98 6.58 1.77 -2.14
N LEU A 99 5.52 1.00 -2.01
CA LEU A 99 4.60 0.67 -3.10
C LEU A 99 3.15 0.71 -2.60
N PRO A 100 2.22 1.27 -3.39
CA PRO A 100 0.80 1.20 -3.08
C PRO A 100 0.26 -0.19 -3.44
N VAL A 101 -0.22 -0.93 -2.46
CA VAL A 101 -0.79 -2.28 -2.68
C VAL A 101 -2.27 -2.22 -3.01
N GLU A 102 -2.99 -1.29 -2.38
CA GLU A 102 -4.43 -1.17 -2.49
C GLU A 102 -4.88 0.29 -2.38
N ASN A 103 -5.91 0.64 -3.12
CA ASN A 103 -6.62 1.91 -3.04
C ASN A 103 -8.08 1.62 -2.70
N SER A 104 -8.63 2.30 -1.69
CA SER A 104 -10.01 2.08 -1.21
C SER A 104 -11.09 2.36 -2.27
N THR A 105 -10.80 3.18 -3.28
CA THR A 105 -11.72 3.53 -4.36
C THR A 105 -11.48 2.71 -5.62
N ALA A 106 -10.21 2.47 -5.97
CA ALA A 106 -9.82 1.77 -7.20
C ALA A 106 -9.52 0.28 -6.98
N GLY A 107 -9.49 -0.20 -5.72
CA GLY A 107 -9.18 -1.58 -5.38
C GLY A 107 -7.69 -1.90 -5.43
N SER A 108 -7.37 -3.15 -5.70
CA SER A 108 -5.99 -3.66 -5.74
C SER A 108 -5.20 -3.09 -6.91
N VAL A 109 -3.94 -2.77 -6.67
CA VAL A 109 -2.99 -2.34 -7.72
C VAL A 109 -2.36 -3.59 -8.34
N ASN A 110 -3.06 -4.20 -9.31
CA ASN A 110 -2.68 -5.50 -9.91
C ASN A 110 -1.21 -5.55 -10.37
N ARG A 111 -0.70 -4.46 -10.95
CA ARG A 111 0.71 -4.35 -11.37
C ARG A 111 1.70 -4.67 -10.25
N ILE A 112 1.39 -4.29 -9.00
CA ILE A 112 2.25 -4.58 -7.85
C ILE A 112 2.29 -6.07 -7.56
N TYR A 113 1.14 -6.75 -7.61
CA TYR A 113 1.06 -8.19 -7.39
C TYR A 113 1.82 -8.98 -8.47
N ASP A 114 1.71 -8.56 -9.74
CA ASP A 114 2.47 -9.17 -10.83
C ASP A 114 3.98 -9.02 -10.61
N LEU A 115 4.43 -7.84 -10.18
CA LEU A 115 5.83 -7.61 -9.86
C LEU A 115 6.29 -8.40 -8.64
N MET A 116 5.44 -8.55 -7.61
CA MET A 116 5.76 -9.39 -6.44
C MET A 116 5.93 -10.87 -6.78
N THR A 117 5.34 -11.36 -7.85
CA THR A 117 5.61 -12.73 -8.34
C THR A 117 6.92 -12.86 -9.08
N LYS A 118 7.38 -11.77 -9.70
CA LYS A 118 8.63 -11.71 -10.46
C LYS A 118 9.86 -11.55 -9.55
N TYR A 119 9.71 -10.80 -8.46
CA TYR A 119 10.78 -10.47 -7.52
C TYR A 119 10.55 -11.17 -6.18
N ASN A 120 11.59 -11.70 -5.57
CA ASN A 120 11.50 -12.43 -4.30
C ASN A 120 11.70 -11.47 -3.12
N PHE A 121 10.64 -10.68 -2.80
CA PHE A 121 10.65 -9.72 -1.70
C PHE A 121 9.60 -10.03 -0.64
N TYR A 122 9.80 -9.43 0.53
CA TYR A 122 8.90 -9.57 1.67
C TYR A 122 8.29 -8.22 2.04
N ILE A 123 7.01 -8.24 2.43
CA ILE A 123 6.35 -7.07 3.02
C ILE A 123 6.77 -6.99 4.48
N VAL A 124 7.62 -6.02 4.82
CA VAL A 124 8.14 -5.84 6.19
C VAL A 124 7.30 -4.88 7.03
N ARG A 125 6.55 -3.99 6.38
CA ARG A 125 5.61 -3.05 7.01
C ARG A 125 4.48 -2.71 6.08
N ALA A 126 3.31 -2.40 6.67
CA ALA A 126 2.16 -1.85 5.96
C ALA A 126 1.67 -0.59 6.68
N LEU A 127 1.17 0.36 5.91
CA LEU A 127 0.60 1.61 6.39
C LEU A 127 -0.67 1.91 5.59
N ARG A 128 -1.74 2.31 6.29
CA ARG A 128 -2.88 2.93 5.64
C ARG A 128 -2.68 4.44 5.65
N LEU A 129 -2.53 5.03 4.46
CA LEU A 129 -2.39 6.47 4.28
C LEU A 129 -3.73 7.05 3.83
N ARG A 130 -4.23 8.04 4.57
CA ARG A 130 -5.39 8.80 4.13
C ARG A 130 -4.96 9.78 3.05
N ILE A 131 -5.70 9.79 1.94
CA ILE A 131 -5.49 10.68 0.81
C ILE A 131 -6.66 11.67 0.78
N ASP A 132 -6.36 12.95 0.98
CA ASP A 132 -7.31 14.04 0.89
C ASP A 132 -6.94 14.89 -0.33
N HIS A 133 -7.82 14.91 -1.33
CA HIS A 133 -7.66 15.78 -2.49
C HIS A 133 -8.05 17.20 -2.14
N ASN A 134 -7.31 18.18 -2.66
CA ASN A 134 -7.58 19.58 -2.46
C ASN A 134 -7.66 20.29 -3.82
N LEU A 135 -8.66 21.17 -3.97
CA LEU A 135 -8.73 22.09 -5.10
C LEU A 135 -7.79 23.26 -4.85
N LEU A 136 -6.80 23.42 -5.71
CA LEU A 136 -5.78 24.47 -5.60
C LEU A 136 -6.05 25.56 -6.64
N ALA A 137 -5.89 26.81 -6.24
CA ALA A 137 -6.00 27.96 -7.13
C ALA A 137 -5.00 29.04 -6.71
N LYS A 138 -4.82 30.07 -7.54
CA LYS A 138 -4.02 31.24 -7.17
C LYS A 138 -4.67 31.97 -6.00
N HIS A 139 -3.81 32.59 -5.16
CA HIS A 139 -4.31 33.37 -4.03
C HIS A 139 -5.30 34.45 -4.48
N GLY A 140 -6.42 34.57 -3.79
CA GLY A 140 -7.49 35.51 -4.10
C GLY A 140 -8.52 35.03 -5.12
N THR A 141 -8.35 33.86 -5.75
CA THR A 141 -9.34 33.25 -6.64
C THR A 141 -10.59 32.87 -5.86
N LYS A 142 -11.76 33.28 -6.32
CA LYS A 142 -13.06 32.81 -5.77
C LYS A 142 -13.50 31.57 -6.52
N VAL A 143 -14.25 30.70 -5.86
CA VAL A 143 -14.76 29.46 -6.45
C VAL A 143 -15.58 29.76 -7.74
N ALA A 144 -16.34 30.88 -7.76
CA ALA A 144 -17.12 31.31 -8.92
C ALA A 144 -16.26 31.73 -10.13
N ASP A 145 -14.98 32.00 -9.93
CA ASP A 145 -14.08 32.44 -11.01
C ASP A 145 -13.41 31.27 -11.73
N ILE A 146 -13.60 30.03 -11.21
CA ILE A 146 -12.98 28.83 -11.76
C ILE A 146 -13.66 28.46 -13.09
N LYS A 147 -12.88 28.42 -14.15
CA LYS A 147 -13.33 28.04 -15.50
C LYS A 147 -12.87 26.67 -15.95
N GLU A 148 -11.74 26.24 -15.43
CA GLU A 148 -11.13 24.97 -15.80
C GLU A 148 -10.36 24.35 -14.61
N ILE A 149 -10.46 23.03 -14.46
CA ILE A 149 -9.79 22.23 -13.43
C ILE A 149 -8.93 21.18 -14.15
N PHE A 150 -7.64 21.16 -13.83
CA PHE A 150 -6.67 20.19 -14.37
C PHE A 150 -6.24 19.24 -13.27
N SER A 151 -6.24 17.96 -13.57
CA SER A 151 -5.66 16.95 -12.66
C SER A 151 -5.39 15.65 -13.40
N HIS A 152 -4.72 14.74 -12.71
CA HIS A 152 -4.57 13.36 -13.19
C HIS A 152 -5.95 12.67 -13.23
N GLU A 153 -6.21 11.90 -14.30
CA GLU A 153 -7.49 11.21 -14.54
C GLU A 153 -8.02 10.45 -13.30
N GLN A 154 -7.15 9.76 -12.59
CA GLN A 154 -7.53 9.02 -11.38
C GLN A 154 -8.00 9.94 -10.25
N ALA A 155 -7.40 11.12 -10.08
CA ALA A 155 -7.82 12.09 -9.08
C ALA A 155 -9.18 12.70 -9.46
N ILE A 156 -9.38 13.01 -10.74
CA ILE A 156 -10.67 13.48 -11.29
C ILE A 156 -11.76 12.45 -11.01
N SER A 157 -11.50 11.17 -11.33
CA SER A 157 -12.44 10.08 -11.07
C SER A 157 -12.82 9.96 -9.59
N GLN A 158 -11.83 10.03 -8.70
CA GLN A 158 -12.04 9.96 -7.25
C GLN A 158 -12.81 11.18 -6.70
N CYS A 159 -12.66 12.35 -7.33
CA CYS A 159 -13.36 13.59 -6.97
C CYS A 159 -14.67 13.81 -7.72
N SER A 160 -15.13 12.84 -8.52
CA SER A 160 -16.27 13.00 -9.45
C SER A 160 -17.54 13.52 -8.77
N GLN A 161 -17.85 13.11 -7.54
CA GLN A 161 -19.01 13.61 -6.79
C GLN A 161 -18.86 15.08 -6.41
N TYR A 162 -17.66 15.49 -6.00
CA TYR A 162 -17.38 16.89 -5.67
C TYR A 162 -17.43 17.77 -6.92
N LEU A 163 -16.88 17.27 -8.03
CA LEU A 163 -16.83 18.01 -9.30
C LEU A 163 -18.21 18.28 -9.92
N LYS A 164 -19.25 17.51 -9.56
CA LYS A 164 -20.64 17.80 -9.97
C LYS A 164 -21.17 19.16 -9.49
N GLN A 165 -20.53 19.77 -8.48
CA GLN A 165 -20.88 21.11 -8.02
C GLN A 165 -20.44 22.21 -9.00
N PHE A 166 -19.66 21.86 -10.02
CA PHE A 166 -19.10 22.77 -11.01
C PHE A 166 -19.53 22.38 -12.43
N PRO A 167 -20.85 22.44 -12.75
CA PRO A 167 -21.36 21.94 -14.03
C PRO A 167 -20.82 22.67 -15.26
N ASP A 168 -20.47 23.95 -15.10
CA ASP A 168 -19.97 24.81 -16.18
C ASP A 168 -18.43 24.87 -16.25
N VAL A 169 -17.73 24.14 -15.39
CA VAL A 169 -16.27 24.13 -15.33
C VAL A 169 -15.72 22.97 -16.16
N LYS A 170 -14.84 23.29 -17.08
CA LYS A 170 -14.15 22.27 -17.85
C LYS A 170 -13.18 21.49 -16.96
N VAL A 171 -13.27 20.16 -16.99
CA VAL A 171 -12.35 19.26 -16.27
C VAL A 171 -11.48 18.55 -17.28
N THR A 172 -10.14 18.65 -17.14
CA THR A 172 -9.16 18.15 -18.08
C THR A 172 -8.10 17.31 -17.37
#